data_32e676b47148bad3f4501ff72c888b52
#
_entry.id   32e676b47148bad3f4501ff72c888b52
#
_cell.length_a   1.000
_cell.length_b   1.000
_cell.length_c   1.000
_cell.angle_alpha   90.00
_cell.angle_beta   90.00
_cell.angle_gamma   90.00
#
_symmetry.space_group_name_H-M   'P 1'
#
loop_
_entity.id
_entity.type
_entity.pdbx_description
1 polymer ?
#
loop_
_entity_poly.entity_id
_entity_poly.type
_entity_poly.pdbx_seq_one_letter_code
_entity_poly.pdbx_strand_id
1 'polypeptide(L)'
;MKSLVSFGNGKVELLEVVPPIIEPDEMLIAPILTGVCGTDLEIIYSKIDPAYVVYPVTIGHEWCGRVVQVGSPATEIRVGDRVVVEGIIPCGHCYECLAGSTNRCITYAEIGFTRPGAASELIKVPSALVHKVLDSVSNESATLVEPASVVTQGILKAAPKVGAKILVIGDGTIALLAARLVRNWKPSTVHMLGMKEGQLQLASAAGVEEFFTNTPQGKYDLIIEASGASSRISESIRQLVRGGTLLLLGFPGSDVMTPLSIDDVVNADLSILASFGYSRSAWKATVALLNSGELDLTFLVTHRFALEKFAEAIHALESAPAPRGKIAFEIGQ
;
A
#
# COMPACT_ATOMS: atom_id res chain seq x y z
N MET A 1 -12.87 6.55 -23.70
CA MET A 1 -12.79 6.66 -22.25
C MET A 1 -11.53 7.42 -21.86
N LYS A 2 -11.59 8.19 -20.79
CA LYS A 2 -10.42 8.91 -20.26
C LYS A 2 -9.48 7.96 -19.50
N SER A 3 -8.19 8.19 -19.66
CA SER A 3 -7.13 7.42 -19.00
C SER A 3 -5.91 8.30 -18.75
N LEU A 4 -5.36 8.29 -17.55
CA LEU A 4 -4.15 9.05 -17.18
C LEU A 4 -2.92 8.20 -17.46
N VAL A 5 -2.21 8.56 -18.54
CA VAL A 5 -1.12 7.75 -19.11
C VAL A 5 0.23 8.42 -18.85
N SER A 6 1.14 7.67 -18.24
CA SER A 6 2.55 8.04 -18.11
C SER A 6 3.36 7.52 -19.29
N PHE A 7 4.20 8.40 -19.85
CA PHE A 7 5.20 8.10 -20.88
C PHE A 7 6.62 8.00 -20.30
N GLY A 8 6.74 8.17 -18.98
CA GLY A 8 8.03 8.34 -18.33
C GLY A 8 8.64 9.72 -18.53
N ASN A 9 9.82 9.95 -17.94
CA ASN A 9 10.61 11.18 -18.07
C ASN A 9 9.83 12.47 -17.72
N GLY A 10 8.92 12.38 -16.74
CA GLY A 10 8.07 13.50 -16.30
C GLY A 10 6.86 13.77 -17.19
N LYS A 11 6.64 12.96 -18.23
CA LYS A 11 5.51 13.14 -19.14
C LYS A 11 4.33 12.28 -18.73
N VAL A 12 3.21 12.92 -18.38
CA VAL A 12 1.91 12.29 -18.06
C VAL A 12 0.80 13.09 -18.72
N GLU A 13 -0.16 12.40 -19.34
CA GLU A 13 -1.24 13.02 -20.11
C GLU A 13 -2.57 12.30 -19.84
N LEU A 14 -3.65 13.06 -19.77
CA LEU A 14 -5.02 12.53 -19.78
C LEU A 14 -5.46 12.33 -21.24
N LEU A 15 -5.64 11.08 -21.62
CA LEU A 15 -5.94 10.71 -23.01
C LEU A 15 -7.33 10.12 -23.13
N GLU A 16 -7.95 10.31 -24.30
CA GLU A 16 -9.09 9.52 -24.75
C GLU A 16 -8.57 8.22 -25.42
N VAL A 17 -8.89 7.09 -24.79
CA VAL A 17 -8.50 5.75 -25.28
C VAL A 17 -9.73 4.88 -25.55
N VAL A 18 -9.55 3.84 -26.38
CA VAL A 18 -10.61 2.87 -26.66
C VAL A 18 -10.87 2.04 -25.39
N PRO A 19 -12.13 1.85 -24.95
CA PRO A 19 -12.45 0.95 -23.85
C PRO A 19 -11.94 -0.47 -24.08
N PRO A 20 -11.39 -1.13 -23.04
CA PRO A 20 -10.88 -2.49 -23.20
C PRO A 20 -12.01 -3.49 -23.41
N ILE A 21 -11.76 -4.51 -24.24
CA ILE A 21 -12.63 -5.67 -24.43
C ILE A 21 -12.11 -6.77 -23.51
N ILE A 22 -13.01 -7.42 -22.76
CA ILE A 22 -12.64 -8.48 -21.81
C ILE A 22 -12.67 -9.86 -22.47
N GLU A 23 -11.78 -10.73 -21.96
CA GLU A 23 -11.78 -12.16 -22.25
C GLU A 23 -12.67 -12.93 -21.25
N PRO A 24 -12.96 -14.22 -21.49
CA PRO A 24 -13.84 -15.01 -20.61
C PRO A 24 -13.39 -15.08 -19.14
N ASP A 25 -12.11 -14.98 -18.85
CA ASP A 25 -11.52 -15.04 -17.52
C ASP A 25 -11.25 -13.63 -16.90
N GLU A 26 -11.74 -12.57 -17.57
CA GLU A 26 -11.57 -11.19 -17.14
C GLU A 26 -12.90 -10.56 -16.69
N MET A 27 -12.80 -9.47 -15.95
CA MET A 27 -13.88 -8.56 -15.60
C MET A 27 -13.55 -7.14 -16.05
N LEU A 28 -14.58 -6.39 -16.46
CA LEU A 28 -14.51 -4.94 -16.68
C LEU A 28 -15.03 -4.23 -15.44
N ILE A 29 -14.24 -3.31 -14.92
CA ILE A 29 -14.55 -2.58 -13.70
C ILE A 29 -14.44 -1.09 -13.98
N ALA A 30 -15.40 -0.31 -13.47
CA ALA A 30 -15.34 1.14 -13.38
C ALA A 30 -14.71 1.53 -12.04
N PRO A 31 -13.48 2.06 -12.00
CA PRO A 31 -12.90 2.61 -10.78
C PRO A 31 -13.78 3.73 -10.21
N ILE A 32 -13.89 3.78 -8.89
CA ILE A 32 -14.63 4.82 -8.16
C ILE A 32 -13.64 5.80 -7.56
N LEU A 33 -12.64 5.27 -6.88
CA LEU A 33 -11.60 6.03 -6.22
C LEU A 33 -10.26 5.33 -6.45
N THR A 34 -9.25 6.10 -6.88
CA THR A 34 -7.89 5.60 -7.13
C THR A 34 -6.88 6.40 -6.33
N GLY A 35 -6.16 5.75 -5.42
CA GLY A 35 -5.11 6.36 -4.62
C GLY A 35 -3.91 6.77 -5.48
N VAL A 36 -3.27 7.86 -5.09
CA VAL A 36 -2.00 8.32 -5.68
C VAL A 36 -0.87 7.97 -4.71
N CYS A 37 0.08 7.18 -5.18
CA CYS A 37 1.23 6.70 -4.41
C CYS A 37 2.52 7.46 -4.77
N GLY A 38 3.50 7.43 -3.88
CA GLY A 38 4.87 7.88 -4.21
C GLY A 38 5.46 7.13 -5.40
N THR A 39 5.12 5.86 -5.54
CA THR A 39 5.54 5.00 -6.66
C THR A 39 4.97 5.46 -8.01
N ASP A 40 3.78 6.08 -8.06
CA ASP A 40 3.27 6.69 -9.29
C ASP A 40 4.17 7.84 -9.75
N LEU A 41 4.74 8.62 -8.81
CA LEU A 41 5.75 9.65 -9.15
C LEU A 41 7.04 9.01 -9.69
N GLU A 42 7.47 7.90 -9.10
CA GLU A 42 8.65 7.18 -9.58
C GLU A 42 8.43 6.63 -11.00
N ILE A 43 7.22 6.15 -11.33
CA ILE A 43 6.82 5.77 -12.68
C ILE A 43 6.84 6.99 -13.60
N ILE A 44 6.19 8.09 -13.21
CA ILE A 44 6.13 9.32 -14.02
C ILE A 44 7.53 9.83 -14.33
N TYR A 45 8.44 9.83 -13.36
CA TYR A 45 9.82 10.35 -13.53
C TYR A 45 10.84 9.30 -13.98
N SER A 46 10.41 8.08 -14.36
CA SER A 46 11.27 6.96 -14.79
C SER A 46 12.36 6.60 -13.77
N LYS A 47 12.01 6.60 -12.50
CA LYS A 47 12.93 6.22 -11.40
C LYS A 47 12.86 4.74 -11.05
N ILE A 48 11.85 4.01 -11.55
CA ILE A 48 11.73 2.55 -11.38
C ILE A 48 12.59 1.87 -12.44
N ASP A 49 13.22 0.76 -12.05
CA ASP A 49 13.97 -0.08 -12.98
C ASP A 49 13.08 -0.47 -14.17
N PRO A 50 13.55 -0.26 -15.43
CA PRO A 50 12.80 -0.57 -16.65
C PRO A 50 12.31 -2.02 -16.75
N ALA A 51 12.89 -2.95 -15.98
CA ALA A 51 12.41 -4.33 -15.89
C ALA A 51 11.01 -4.46 -15.27
N TYR A 52 10.56 -3.45 -14.49
CA TYR A 52 9.29 -3.49 -13.73
C TYR A 52 8.23 -2.52 -14.26
N VAL A 53 8.51 -1.76 -15.33
CA VAL A 53 7.57 -0.79 -15.91
C VAL A 53 7.57 -0.90 -17.44
N VAL A 54 6.40 -0.83 -18.05
CA VAL A 54 6.25 -0.82 -19.52
C VAL A 54 5.53 0.46 -19.94
N TYR A 55 6.26 1.37 -20.61
CA TYR A 55 5.70 2.62 -21.13
C TYR A 55 5.18 2.48 -22.57
N PRO A 56 4.08 3.21 -22.94
CA PRO A 56 3.25 4.04 -22.07
C PRO A 56 2.37 3.19 -21.18
N VAL A 57 2.08 3.66 -19.94
CA VAL A 57 1.23 2.93 -19.00
C VAL A 57 0.21 3.86 -18.33
N THR A 58 -1.04 3.40 -18.21
CA THR A 58 -2.02 4.03 -17.32
C THR A 58 -1.59 3.78 -15.88
N ILE A 59 -1.44 4.81 -15.07
CA ILE A 59 -1.03 4.70 -13.66
C ILE A 59 -2.21 4.32 -12.75
N GLY A 60 -1.93 4.12 -11.46
CA GLY A 60 -2.92 3.84 -10.42
C GLY A 60 -3.06 2.36 -10.11
N HIS A 61 -2.53 1.96 -8.97
CA HIS A 61 -2.50 0.57 -8.49
C HIS A 61 -3.26 0.37 -7.16
N GLU A 62 -3.65 1.46 -6.49
CA GLU A 62 -4.42 1.46 -5.24
C GLU A 62 -5.85 1.95 -5.52
N TRP A 63 -6.85 1.08 -5.57
CA TRP A 63 -8.18 1.49 -6.02
C TRP A 63 -9.31 0.58 -5.59
N CYS A 64 -10.53 1.11 -5.63
CA CYS A 64 -11.78 0.35 -5.59
C CYS A 64 -12.67 0.74 -6.77
N GLY A 65 -13.57 -0.16 -7.16
CA GLY A 65 -14.44 0.07 -8.30
C GLY A 65 -15.72 -0.76 -8.26
N ARG A 66 -16.54 -0.59 -9.28
CA ARG A 66 -17.79 -1.33 -9.49
C ARG A 66 -17.70 -2.18 -10.75
N VAL A 67 -18.10 -3.43 -10.65
CA VAL A 67 -18.11 -4.36 -11.80
C VAL A 67 -19.14 -3.91 -12.83
N VAL A 68 -18.70 -3.73 -14.06
CA VAL A 68 -19.54 -3.33 -15.22
C VAL A 68 -19.87 -4.52 -16.11
N GLN A 69 -18.91 -5.44 -16.26
CA GLN A 69 -19.07 -6.63 -17.08
C GLN A 69 -18.28 -7.80 -16.50
N VAL A 70 -18.82 -9.01 -16.60
CA VAL A 70 -18.19 -10.26 -16.20
C VAL A 70 -18.05 -11.14 -17.44
N GLY A 71 -16.85 -11.67 -17.69
CA GLY A 71 -16.60 -12.51 -18.85
C GLY A 71 -17.24 -13.89 -18.73
N SER A 72 -17.02 -14.60 -17.62
CA SER A 72 -17.65 -15.90 -17.34
C SER A 72 -18.45 -15.84 -16.04
N PRO A 73 -19.61 -16.49 -15.95
CA PRO A 73 -20.42 -16.56 -14.73
C PRO A 73 -19.84 -17.47 -13.63
N ALA A 74 -18.62 -17.99 -13.80
CA ALA A 74 -17.98 -18.94 -12.86
C ALA A 74 -17.54 -18.36 -11.53
N THR A 75 -17.84 -17.07 -11.24
CA THR A 75 -17.50 -16.42 -9.98
C THR A 75 -18.75 -16.00 -9.20
N GLU A 76 -18.63 -15.81 -7.89
CA GLU A 76 -19.69 -15.22 -7.05
C GLU A 76 -19.88 -13.73 -7.29
N ILE A 77 -18.98 -13.08 -8.04
CA ILE A 77 -19.00 -11.66 -8.35
C ILE A 77 -19.93 -11.37 -9.51
N ARG A 78 -20.76 -10.35 -9.36
CA ARG A 78 -21.80 -9.95 -10.33
C ARG A 78 -21.61 -8.50 -10.76
N VAL A 79 -22.18 -8.15 -11.91
CA VAL A 79 -22.32 -6.76 -12.34
C VAL A 79 -23.01 -5.95 -11.25
N GLY A 80 -22.46 -4.78 -10.94
CA GLY A 80 -22.91 -3.91 -9.85
C GLY A 80 -22.20 -4.14 -8.52
N ASP A 81 -21.52 -5.26 -8.28
CA ASP A 81 -20.77 -5.48 -7.07
C ASP A 81 -19.62 -4.47 -6.94
N ARG A 82 -19.39 -4.02 -5.71
CA ARG A 82 -18.25 -3.18 -5.38
C ARG A 82 -17.07 -4.06 -5.01
N VAL A 83 -15.90 -3.77 -5.58
CA VAL A 83 -14.75 -4.65 -5.54
C VAL A 83 -13.43 -3.90 -5.35
N VAL A 84 -12.44 -4.66 -4.87
CA VAL A 84 -11.01 -4.32 -4.88
C VAL A 84 -10.26 -5.42 -5.61
N VAL A 85 -9.10 -5.12 -6.17
CA VAL A 85 -8.39 -6.05 -7.06
C VAL A 85 -6.91 -6.12 -6.69
N GLU A 86 -6.39 -7.35 -6.55
CA GLU A 86 -4.97 -7.57 -6.36
C GLU A 86 -4.19 -6.97 -7.55
N GLY A 87 -3.26 -6.02 -7.29
CA GLY A 87 -2.44 -5.39 -8.33
C GLY A 87 -1.38 -6.33 -8.89
N ILE A 88 -0.85 -7.23 -8.05
CA ILE A 88 0.13 -8.25 -8.46
C ILE A 88 -0.60 -9.38 -9.17
N ILE A 89 -0.25 -9.63 -10.44
CA ILE A 89 -0.77 -10.71 -11.30
C ILE A 89 0.29 -11.82 -11.35
N PRO A 90 0.26 -12.81 -10.45
CA PRO A 90 1.29 -13.85 -10.38
C PRO A 90 1.13 -14.85 -11.54
N CYS A 91 2.22 -15.54 -11.91
CA CYS A 91 2.14 -16.55 -12.99
C CYS A 91 1.32 -17.79 -12.62
N GLY A 92 1.09 -18.04 -11.33
CA GLY A 92 0.25 -19.15 -10.83
C GLY A 92 0.92 -20.52 -10.80
N HIS A 93 2.08 -20.73 -11.42
CA HIS A 93 2.70 -22.06 -11.59
C HIS A 93 4.15 -22.19 -11.08
N CYS A 94 4.84 -21.09 -10.76
CA CYS A 94 6.17 -21.18 -10.16
C CYS A 94 6.10 -21.67 -8.71
N TYR A 95 7.25 -22.09 -8.17
CA TYR A 95 7.34 -22.60 -6.80
C TYR A 95 6.74 -21.64 -5.78
N GLU A 96 7.07 -20.35 -5.85
CA GLU A 96 6.57 -19.33 -4.92
C GLU A 96 5.04 -19.14 -5.02
N CYS A 97 4.48 -19.18 -6.24
CA CYS A 97 3.03 -19.12 -6.42
C CYS A 97 2.32 -20.33 -5.82
N LEU A 98 2.84 -21.54 -6.06
CA LEU A 98 2.29 -22.78 -5.52
C LEU A 98 2.43 -22.87 -4.00
N ALA A 99 3.48 -22.26 -3.43
CA ALA A 99 3.67 -22.14 -1.99
C ALA A 99 2.83 -21.01 -1.33
N GLY A 100 2.03 -20.25 -2.12
CA GLY A 100 1.21 -19.15 -1.62
C GLY A 100 1.93 -17.82 -1.43
N SER A 101 3.23 -17.74 -1.75
CA SER A 101 4.05 -16.53 -1.67
C SER A 101 3.99 -15.73 -2.98
N THR A 102 2.78 -15.35 -3.42
CA THR A 102 2.55 -14.75 -4.75
C THR A 102 3.32 -13.45 -4.99
N ASN A 103 3.63 -12.70 -3.94
CA ASN A 103 4.49 -11.51 -3.98
C ASN A 103 5.96 -11.80 -4.33
N ARG A 104 6.39 -13.08 -4.35
CA ARG A 104 7.74 -13.52 -4.73
C ARG A 104 7.77 -14.14 -6.11
N CYS A 105 6.67 -14.08 -6.86
CA CYS A 105 6.64 -14.57 -8.23
C CYS A 105 7.65 -13.80 -9.09
N ILE A 106 8.59 -14.52 -9.72
CA ILE A 106 9.67 -13.90 -10.51
C ILE A 106 9.22 -13.41 -11.89
N THR A 107 8.02 -13.77 -12.32
CA THR A 107 7.45 -13.43 -13.64
C THR A 107 6.06 -12.79 -13.50
N TYR A 108 5.81 -12.08 -12.41
CA TYR A 108 4.54 -11.39 -12.23
C TYR A 108 4.39 -10.20 -13.20
N ALA A 109 3.14 -9.89 -13.53
CA ALA A 109 2.76 -8.60 -14.08
C ALA A 109 2.08 -7.77 -12.98
N GLU A 110 1.97 -6.45 -13.17
CA GLU A 110 1.40 -5.57 -12.15
C GLU A 110 0.56 -4.46 -12.78
N ILE A 111 -0.63 -4.24 -12.19
CA ILE A 111 -1.56 -3.18 -12.57
C ILE A 111 -0.94 -1.83 -12.24
N GLY A 112 -0.96 -0.90 -13.18
CA GLY A 112 -0.35 0.42 -13.04
C GLY A 112 1.16 0.47 -13.37
N PHE A 113 1.79 -0.69 -13.66
CA PHE A 113 3.23 -0.82 -13.97
C PHE A 113 3.47 -1.48 -15.34
N THR A 114 3.21 -2.78 -15.43
CA THR A 114 3.37 -3.56 -16.67
C THR A 114 2.01 -3.84 -17.35
N ARG A 115 0.91 -3.50 -16.68
CA ARG A 115 -0.46 -3.55 -17.16
C ARG A 115 -1.13 -2.21 -16.89
N PRO A 116 -2.15 -1.81 -17.68
CA PRO A 116 -2.89 -0.58 -17.42
C PRO A 116 -3.44 -0.51 -16.00
N GLY A 117 -3.31 0.66 -15.37
CA GLY A 117 -3.82 0.96 -14.04
C GLY A 117 -5.22 1.56 -14.01
N ALA A 118 -5.67 1.92 -12.82
CA ALA A 118 -7.04 2.33 -12.53
C ALA A 118 -7.26 3.86 -12.51
N ALA A 119 -6.25 4.68 -12.86
CA ALA A 119 -6.48 6.10 -13.14
C ALA A 119 -7.14 6.26 -14.52
N SER A 120 -8.31 5.61 -14.71
CA SER A 120 -9.08 5.53 -15.95
C SER A 120 -10.54 5.26 -15.66
N GLU A 121 -11.44 5.57 -16.61
CA GLU A 121 -12.88 5.32 -16.44
C GLU A 121 -13.25 3.82 -16.43
N LEU A 122 -12.46 2.97 -17.10
CA LEU A 122 -12.65 1.52 -17.14
C LEU A 122 -11.30 0.81 -17.10
N ILE A 123 -11.25 -0.32 -16.40
CA ILE A 123 -10.09 -1.21 -16.36
C ILE A 123 -10.56 -2.68 -16.52
N LYS A 124 -9.81 -3.48 -17.28
CA LYS A 124 -10.00 -4.92 -17.33
C LYS A 124 -8.97 -5.63 -16.45
N VAL A 125 -9.41 -6.65 -15.74
CA VAL A 125 -8.59 -7.38 -14.77
C VAL A 125 -8.92 -8.87 -14.80
N PRO A 126 -7.97 -9.76 -14.44
CA PRO A 126 -8.27 -11.18 -14.26
C PRO A 126 -9.30 -11.40 -13.15
N SER A 127 -10.37 -12.16 -13.42
CA SER A 127 -11.45 -12.43 -12.47
C SER A 127 -10.98 -13.06 -11.16
N ALA A 128 -9.91 -13.86 -11.20
CA ALA A 128 -9.34 -14.55 -10.05
C ALA A 128 -8.69 -13.59 -9.00
N LEU A 129 -8.48 -12.32 -9.37
CA LEU A 129 -7.86 -11.29 -8.51
C LEU A 129 -8.89 -10.34 -7.90
N VAL A 130 -10.16 -10.48 -8.25
CA VAL A 130 -11.24 -9.59 -7.84
C VAL A 130 -11.85 -10.07 -6.50
N HIS A 131 -11.96 -9.15 -5.54
CA HIS A 131 -12.52 -9.42 -4.22
C HIS A 131 -13.67 -8.47 -3.93
N LYS A 132 -14.80 -9.02 -3.47
CA LYS A 132 -15.99 -8.25 -3.10
C LYS A 132 -15.77 -7.50 -1.80
N VAL A 133 -16.23 -6.24 -1.79
CA VAL A 133 -16.27 -5.38 -0.61
C VAL A 133 -17.73 -5.09 -0.28
N LEU A 134 -18.09 -5.19 1.01
CA LEU A 134 -19.46 -4.94 1.47
C LEU A 134 -19.82 -3.46 1.35
N ASP A 135 -21.10 -3.16 1.17
CA ASP A 135 -21.59 -1.77 1.04
C ASP A 135 -21.39 -0.94 2.31
N SER A 136 -21.20 -1.57 3.47
CA SER A 136 -20.84 -0.91 4.73
C SER A 136 -19.43 -0.33 4.76
N VAL A 137 -18.51 -0.80 3.92
CA VAL A 137 -17.14 -0.30 3.81
C VAL A 137 -17.13 0.97 2.96
N SER A 138 -16.48 2.05 3.41
CA SER A 138 -16.35 3.28 2.61
C SER A 138 -15.47 3.07 1.37
N ASN A 139 -15.63 3.91 0.34
CA ASN A 139 -14.76 3.87 -0.85
C ASN A 139 -13.31 4.19 -0.48
N GLU A 140 -13.09 5.07 0.48
CA GLU A 140 -11.79 5.44 1.01
C GLU A 140 -11.07 4.25 1.63
N SER A 141 -11.76 3.51 2.51
CA SER A 141 -11.20 2.31 3.12
C SER A 141 -10.94 1.22 2.07
N ALA A 142 -11.85 1.05 1.11
CA ALA A 142 -11.69 0.09 0.03
C ALA A 142 -10.48 0.42 -0.87
N THR A 143 -10.28 1.69 -1.23
CA THR A 143 -9.13 2.14 -2.03
C THR A 143 -7.79 1.84 -1.35
N LEU A 144 -7.76 1.85 -0.03
CA LEU A 144 -6.56 1.61 0.77
C LEU A 144 -6.28 0.12 1.03
N VAL A 145 -7.05 -0.82 0.47
CA VAL A 145 -6.78 -2.26 0.61
C VAL A 145 -5.40 -2.64 0.08
N GLU A 146 -4.97 -2.03 -1.02
CA GLU A 146 -3.66 -2.32 -1.59
C GLU A 146 -2.53 -2.01 -0.61
N PRO A 147 -2.30 -0.73 -0.20
CA PRO A 147 -1.21 -0.41 0.73
C PRO A 147 -1.42 -1.01 2.13
N ALA A 148 -2.66 -1.23 2.57
CA ALA A 148 -2.96 -1.94 3.80
C ALA A 148 -2.53 -3.42 3.74
N SER A 149 -2.65 -4.06 2.57
CA SER A 149 -2.20 -5.45 2.37
C SER A 149 -0.68 -5.58 2.42
N VAL A 150 0.06 -4.58 1.93
CA VAL A 150 1.52 -4.50 2.08
C VAL A 150 1.90 -4.49 3.56
N VAL A 151 1.24 -3.66 4.34
CA VAL A 151 1.47 -3.57 5.79
C VAL A 151 1.03 -4.86 6.50
N THR A 152 -0.13 -5.42 6.15
CA THR A 152 -0.63 -6.68 6.71
C THR A 152 0.36 -7.82 6.48
N GLN A 153 0.94 -7.92 5.28
CA GLN A 153 2.00 -8.90 4.96
C GLN A 153 3.18 -8.77 5.93
N GLY A 154 3.66 -7.56 6.16
CA GLY A 154 4.75 -7.30 7.09
C GLY A 154 4.41 -7.67 8.53
N ILE A 155 3.23 -7.28 9.02
CA ILE A 155 2.79 -7.57 10.39
C ILE A 155 2.59 -9.08 10.58
N LEU A 156 1.98 -9.79 9.63
CA LEU A 156 1.84 -11.25 9.67
C LEU A 156 3.21 -11.94 9.74
N LYS A 157 4.20 -11.43 9.04
CA LYS A 157 5.58 -11.94 9.07
C LYS A 157 6.28 -11.65 10.40
N ALA A 158 6.09 -10.46 10.96
CA ALA A 158 6.66 -10.06 12.24
C ALA A 158 5.97 -10.75 13.43
N ALA A 159 4.72 -11.16 13.28
CA ALA A 159 3.90 -11.88 14.27
C ALA A 159 4.02 -11.28 15.69
N PRO A 160 3.67 -10.01 15.92
CA PRO A 160 3.84 -9.36 17.20
C PRO A 160 3.05 -10.07 18.29
N LYS A 161 3.64 -10.20 19.48
CA LYS A 161 2.96 -10.80 20.62
C LYS A 161 1.88 -9.87 21.17
N VAL A 162 0.82 -10.44 21.73
CA VAL A 162 -0.16 -9.68 22.50
C VAL A 162 0.55 -8.94 23.65
N GLY A 163 0.23 -7.68 23.86
CA GLY A 163 0.87 -6.82 24.85
C GLY A 163 2.23 -6.25 24.43
N ALA A 164 2.70 -6.51 23.20
CA ALA A 164 3.96 -5.93 22.69
C ALA A 164 3.94 -4.40 22.73
N LYS A 165 5.09 -3.79 23.04
CA LYS A 165 5.33 -2.36 22.89
C LYS A 165 5.91 -2.09 21.51
N ILE A 166 5.22 -1.27 20.71
CA ILE A 166 5.52 -1.08 19.30
C ILE A 166 5.88 0.38 19.01
N LEU A 167 6.93 0.59 18.21
CA LEU A 167 7.27 1.87 17.62
C LEU A 167 7.09 1.79 16.09
N VAL A 168 6.35 2.73 15.52
CA VAL A 168 6.29 2.94 14.07
C VAL A 168 7.16 4.15 13.74
N ILE A 169 8.09 3.98 12.79
CA ILE A 169 8.97 5.05 12.30
C ILE A 169 8.51 5.51 10.93
N GLY A 170 8.20 6.80 10.82
CA GLY A 170 7.58 7.44 9.67
C GLY A 170 6.23 8.06 10.04
N ASP A 171 5.74 8.97 9.22
CA ASP A 171 4.46 9.67 9.38
C ASP A 171 3.66 9.77 8.06
N GLY A 172 4.05 9.01 7.05
CA GLY A 172 3.35 8.84 5.78
C GLY A 172 2.26 7.77 5.83
N THR A 173 1.61 7.52 4.68
CA THR A 173 0.47 6.59 4.55
C THR A 173 0.81 5.18 5.08
N ILE A 174 1.96 4.60 4.73
CA ILE A 174 2.37 3.26 5.18
C ILE A 174 2.55 3.22 6.70
N ALA A 175 3.17 4.24 7.29
CA ALA A 175 3.34 4.32 8.74
C ALA A 175 1.99 4.44 9.47
N LEU A 176 1.08 5.29 9.00
CA LEU A 176 -0.27 5.44 9.56
C LEU A 176 -1.09 4.15 9.43
N LEU A 177 -0.99 3.46 8.29
CA LEU A 177 -1.58 2.13 8.10
C LEU A 177 -0.97 1.10 9.06
N ALA A 178 0.35 1.13 9.28
CA ALA A 178 1.02 0.21 10.20
C ALA A 178 0.53 0.43 11.64
N ALA A 179 0.44 1.68 12.09
CA ALA A 179 -0.09 2.02 13.41
C ALA A 179 -1.54 1.54 13.57
N ARG A 180 -2.40 1.77 12.57
CA ARG A 180 -3.82 1.36 12.62
C ARG A 180 -3.98 -0.15 12.59
N LEU A 181 -3.30 -0.86 11.69
CA LEU A 181 -3.41 -2.30 11.50
C LEU A 181 -2.85 -3.10 12.67
N VAL A 182 -1.70 -2.68 13.22
CA VAL A 182 -1.06 -3.43 14.31
C VAL A 182 -1.92 -3.50 15.57
N ARG A 183 -2.90 -2.60 15.74
CA ARG A 183 -3.88 -2.63 16.85
C ARG A 183 -4.67 -3.93 16.92
N ASN A 184 -4.88 -4.61 15.78
CA ASN A 184 -5.58 -5.89 15.73
C ASN A 184 -4.81 -7.03 16.45
N TRP A 185 -3.50 -6.85 16.69
CA TRP A 185 -2.67 -7.76 17.50
C TRP A 185 -2.64 -7.41 19.00
N LYS A 186 -3.46 -6.43 19.42
CA LYS A 186 -3.60 -6.02 20.84
C LYS A 186 -2.26 -5.67 21.49
N PRO A 187 -1.48 -4.75 20.92
CA PRO A 187 -0.28 -4.25 21.58
C PRO A 187 -0.63 -3.53 22.89
N SER A 188 0.31 -3.46 23.83
CA SER A 188 0.16 -2.61 25.04
C SER A 188 0.30 -1.13 24.70
N THR A 189 1.10 -0.80 23.69
CA THR A 189 1.40 0.58 23.30
C THR A 189 1.78 0.62 21.83
N VAL A 190 1.30 1.64 21.10
CA VAL A 190 1.75 2.00 19.76
C VAL A 190 2.22 3.44 19.79
N HIS A 191 3.52 3.65 19.68
CA HIS A 191 4.15 4.95 19.52
C HIS A 191 4.50 5.20 18.07
N MET A 192 4.63 6.48 17.68
CA MET A 192 5.06 6.88 16.35
C MET A 192 6.18 7.91 16.42
N LEU A 193 7.21 7.72 15.61
CA LEU A 193 8.27 8.69 15.37
C LEU A 193 8.11 9.27 13.97
N GLY A 194 7.62 10.50 13.87
CA GLY A 194 7.45 11.23 12.62
C GLY A 194 8.34 12.44 12.52
N MET A 195 8.18 13.23 11.46
CA MET A 195 8.93 14.47 11.24
C MET A 195 8.07 15.73 11.39
N LYS A 196 6.75 15.61 11.18
CA LYS A 196 5.83 16.74 11.04
C LYS A 196 4.80 16.72 12.17
N GLU A 197 4.86 17.66 13.11
CA GLU A 197 3.86 17.80 14.18
C GLU A 197 2.42 17.87 13.66
N GLY A 198 2.20 18.47 12.48
CA GLY A 198 0.90 18.52 11.84
C GLY A 198 0.28 17.15 11.51
N GLN A 199 1.06 16.05 11.57
CA GLN A 199 0.54 14.68 11.39
C GLN A 199 -0.07 14.08 12.66
N LEU A 200 0.05 14.75 13.82
CA LEU A 200 -0.46 14.26 15.11
C LEU A 200 -1.93 13.86 15.06
N GLN A 201 -2.77 14.61 14.35
CA GLN A 201 -4.20 14.30 14.23
C GLN A 201 -4.44 12.95 13.52
N LEU A 202 -3.73 12.68 12.42
CA LEU A 202 -3.84 11.41 11.69
C LEU A 202 -3.22 10.26 12.49
N ALA A 203 -2.11 10.49 13.16
CA ALA A 203 -1.48 9.50 14.05
C ALA A 203 -2.42 9.10 15.19
N SER A 204 -3.06 10.06 15.84
CA SER A 204 -4.08 9.80 16.88
C SER A 204 -5.27 9.01 16.34
N ALA A 205 -5.79 9.36 15.15
CA ALA A 205 -6.87 8.62 14.48
C ALA A 205 -6.45 7.19 14.10
N ALA A 206 -5.16 6.98 13.82
CA ALA A 206 -4.59 5.64 13.60
C ALA A 206 -4.42 4.81 14.89
N GLY A 207 -4.65 5.40 16.07
CA GLY A 207 -4.55 4.74 17.36
C GLY A 207 -3.17 4.81 18.00
N VAL A 208 -2.37 5.81 17.61
CA VAL A 208 -1.07 6.11 18.24
C VAL A 208 -1.30 6.79 19.60
N GLU A 209 -0.71 6.28 20.66
CA GLU A 209 -0.81 6.86 21.99
C GLU A 209 0.14 8.05 22.17
N GLU A 210 1.34 7.98 21.59
CA GLU A 210 2.34 9.07 21.66
C GLU A 210 3.03 9.26 20.31
N PHE A 211 3.06 10.52 19.85
CA PHE A 211 3.71 10.93 18.61
C PHE A 211 4.96 11.77 18.95
N PHE A 212 6.10 11.35 18.45
CA PHE A 212 7.40 11.99 18.68
C PHE A 212 7.94 12.58 17.39
N THR A 213 8.60 13.74 17.49
CA THR A 213 9.42 14.32 16.39
C THR A 213 10.92 14.11 16.62
N ASN A 214 11.29 13.67 17.82
CA ASN A 214 12.64 13.27 18.18
C ASN A 214 12.64 11.82 18.66
N THR A 215 13.79 11.15 18.56
CA THR A 215 13.95 9.76 18.97
C THR A 215 13.46 9.55 20.41
N PRO A 216 12.38 8.76 20.61
CA PRO A 216 11.84 8.55 21.95
C PRO A 216 12.80 7.74 22.83
N GLN A 217 12.74 8.00 24.13
CA GLN A 217 13.45 7.17 25.10
C GLN A 217 12.67 5.90 25.37
N GLY A 218 13.36 4.76 25.42
CA GLY A 218 12.75 3.48 25.76
C GLY A 218 13.13 2.36 24.80
N LYS A 219 12.54 1.19 25.07
CA LYS A 219 12.77 -0.03 24.32
C LYS A 219 11.43 -0.57 23.82
N TYR A 220 11.46 -1.23 22.66
CA TYR A 220 10.29 -1.76 21.96
C TYR A 220 10.50 -3.23 21.61
N ASP A 221 9.42 -4.00 21.63
CA ASP A 221 9.42 -5.41 21.20
C ASP A 221 9.43 -5.51 19.68
N LEU A 222 8.73 -4.58 19.01
CA LEU A 222 8.68 -4.46 17.56
C LEU A 222 8.89 -3.00 17.15
N ILE A 223 9.77 -2.78 16.18
CA ILE A 223 9.88 -1.50 15.47
C ILE A 223 9.48 -1.76 14.01
N ILE A 224 8.51 -0.96 13.51
CA ILE A 224 8.08 -0.98 12.11
C ILE A 224 8.65 0.26 11.44
N GLU A 225 9.65 0.06 10.59
CA GLU A 225 10.29 1.12 9.83
C GLU A 225 9.58 1.30 8.49
N ALA A 226 8.94 2.46 8.32
CA ALA A 226 8.13 2.81 7.16
C ALA A 226 8.51 4.17 6.53
N SER A 227 9.65 4.73 6.94
CA SER A 227 10.15 6.01 6.41
C SER A 227 11.19 5.84 5.28
N GLY A 228 11.88 4.71 5.25
CA GLY A 228 13.02 4.47 4.37
C GLY A 228 14.27 5.28 4.73
N ALA A 229 14.31 5.96 5.90
CA ALA A 229 15.45 6.76 6.30
C ALA A 229 16.58 5.88 6.87
N SER A 230 17.69 5.76 6.14
CA SER A 230 18.85 4.93 6.50
C SER A 230 19.36 5.17 7.93
N SER A 231 19.42 6.43 8.39
CA SER A 231 19.82 6.78 9.76
C SER A 231 18.84 6.21 10.79
N ARG A 232 17.55 6.24 10.53
CA ARG A 232 16.52 5.72 11.43
C ARG A 232 16.57 4.19 11.52
N ILE A 233 16.85 3.51 10.42
CA ILE A 233 17.08 2.06 10.42
C ILE A 233 18.25 1.71 11.34
N SER A 234 19.38 2.42 11.23
CA SER A 234 20.56 2.19 12.06
C SER A 234 20.31 2.47 13.55
N GLU A 235 19.57 3.54 13.87
CA GLU A 235 19.23 3.91 15.24
C GLU A 235 18.26 2.92 15.91
N SER A 236 17.30 2.38 15.14
CA SER A 236 16.23 1.52 15.66
C SER A 236 16.73 0.23 16.29
N ILE A 237 17.87 -0.32 15.85
CA ILE A 237 18.48 -1.52 16.46
C ILE A 237 18.72 -1.29 17.97
N ARG A 238 19.19 -0.09 18.36
CA ARG A 238 19.46 0.23 19.75
C ARG A 238 18.22 0.49 20.59
N GLN A 239 17.06 0.67 19.96
CA GLN A 239 15.77 0.85 20.64
C GLN A 239 14.98 -0.45 20.83
N LEU A 240 15.47 -1.58 20.30
CA LEU A 240 14.85 -2.88 20.50
C LEU A 240 15.23 -3.47 21.88
N VAL A 241 14.29 -4.20 22.47
CA VAL A 241 14.58 -5.11 23.59
C VAL A 241 15.41 -6.28 23.10
N ARG A 242 16.01 -7.07 24.01
CA ARG A 242 16.61 -8.35 23.62
C ARG A 242 15.53 -9.28 23.07
N GLY A 243 15.82 -9.91 21.95
CA GLY A 243 14.85 -10.74 21.19
C GLY A 243 13.82 -9.92 20.41
N GLY A 244 13.99 -8.60 20.32
CA GLY A 244 13.09 -7.71 19.58
C GLY A 244 13.21 -7.83 18.07
N THR A 245 12.21 -7.30 17.36
CA THR A 245 12.11 -7.39 15.89
C THR A 245 12.13 -6.00 15.25
N LEU A 246 12.95 -5.83 14.21
CA LEU A 246 12.89 -4.71 13.27
C LEU A 246 12.19 -5.19 11.99
N LEU A 247 11.03 -4.64 11.67
CA LEU A 247 10.32 -4.86 10.42
C LEU A 247 10.57 -3.70 9.47
N LEU A 248 11.15 -3.98 8.30
CA LEU A 248 11.46 -3.00 7.27
C LEU A 248 10.36 -3.02 6.19
N LEU A 249 9.68 -1.89 6.02
CA LEU A 249 8.69 -1.61 4.98
C LEU A 249 9.14 -0.45 4.07
N GLY A 250 9.93 0.48 4.59
CA GLY A 250 10.44 1.63 3.85
C GLY A 250 11.63 1.28 2.94
N PHE A 251 11.73 2.00 1.82
CA PHE A 251 12.85 1.88 0.86
C PHE A 251 13.76 3.10 0.98
N PRO A 252 15.03 2.92 1.37
CA PRO A 252 15.98 4.05 1.43
C PRO A 252 16.45 4.53 0.05
N GLY A 253 16.23 3.73 -1.00
CA GLY A 253 16.73 3.95 -2.35
C GLY A 253 17.81 2.93 -2.73
N SER A 254 17.89 2.58 -4.03
CA SER A 254 18.77 1.49 -4.53
C SER A 254 20.25 1.72 -4.27
N ASP A 255 20.70 2.97 -4.24
CA ASP A 255 22.11 3.34 -4.06
C ASP A 255 22.47 3.72 -2.61
N VAL A 256 21.50 3.58 -1.68
CA VAL A 256 21.71 3.97 -0.28
C VAL A 256 22.17 2.79 0.56
N MET A 257 23.38 2.90 1.10
CA MET A 257 23.90 1.94 2.09
C MET A 257 23.48 2.33 3.50
N THR A 258 22.93 1.34 4.22
CA THR A 258 22.54 1.51 5.62
C THR A 258 23.51 0.78 6.54
N PRO A 259 24.32 1.49 7.34
CA PRO A 259 25.26 0.85 8.25
C PRO A 259 24.52 0.23 9.44
N LEU A 260 24.83 -1.03 9.77
CA LEU A 260 24.30 -1.75 10.92
C LEU A 260 25.43 -2.28 11.79
N SER A 261 25.31 -2.13 13.12
CA SER A 261 26.19 -2.82 14.07
C SER A 261 25.76 -4.28 14.19
N ILE A 262 26.48 -5.17 13.53
CA ILE A 262 26.17 -6.61 13.58
C ILE A 262 26.36 -7.14 15.00
N ASP A 263 27.35 -6.65 15.75
CA ASP A 263 27.54 -7.04 17.14
C ASP A 263 26.32 -6.67 18.02
N ASP A 264 25.70 -5.51 17.79
CA ASP A 264 24.47 -5.12 18.51
C ASP A 264 23.32 -6.09 18.15
N VAL A 265 23.19 -6.49 16.88
CA VAL A 265 22.18 -7.43 16.41
C VAL A 265 22.37 -8.81 17.07
N VAL A 266 23.58 -9.34 17.05
CA VAL A 266 23.89 -10.67 17.61
C VAL A 266 23.80 -10.68 19.12
N ASN A 267 24.38 -9.68 19.81
CA ASN A 267 24.40 -9.60 21.27
C ASN A 267 22.99 -9.44 21.87
N ALA A 268 22.09 -8.78 21.17
CA ALA A 268 20.72 -8.61 21.62
C ALA A 268 19.73 -9.66 21.04
N ASP A 269 20.22 -10.65 20.25
CA ASP A 269 19.39 -11.70 19.63
C ASP A 269 18.23 -11.10 18.81
N LEU A 270 18.51 -10.08 17.98
CA LEU A 270 17.50 -9.35 17.23
C LEU A 270 17.09 -10.06 15.94
N SER A 271 15.84 -9.91 15.55
CA SER A 271 15.33 -10.28 14.23
C SER A 271 15.21 -9.04 13.34
N ILE A 272 15.75 -9.11 12.12
CA ILE A 272 15.55 -8.08 11.08
C ILE A 272 14.75 -8.73 9.95
N LEU A 273 13.55 -8.25 9.72
CA LEU A 273 12.62 -8.78 8.72
C LEU A 273 12.33 -7.71 7.68
N ALA A 274 12.42 -8.06 6.40
CA ALA A 274 11.96 -7.22 5.30
C ALA A 274 10.65 -7.77 4.73
N SER A 275 9.76 -6.91 4.26
CA SER A 275 8.53 -7.31 3.59
C SER A 275 8.37 -6.52 2.29
N PHE A 276 8.10 -7.24 1.19
CA PHE A 276 7.85 -6.68 -0.12
C PHE A 276 6.45 -7.06 -0.60
N GLY A 277 5.68 -6.07 -1.04
CA GLY A 277 4.35 -6.27 -1.58
C GLY A 277 3.44 -7.05 -0.62
N TYR A 278 2.54 -7.85 -1.17
CA TYR A 278 1.60 -8.67 -0.42
C TYR A 278 1.35 -10.01 -1.12
N SER A 279 1.15 -11.05 -0.33
CA SER A 279 0.62 -12.33 -0.79
C SER A 279 -0.91 -12.27 -0.88
N ARG A 280 -1.50 -13.19 -1.65
CA ARG A 280 -2.97 -13.34 -1.69
C ARG A 280 -3.58 -13.57 -0.30
N SER A 281 -2.87 -14.24 0.62
CA SER A 281 -3.35 -14.45 1.99
C SER A 281 -3.40 -13.14 2.79
N ALA A 282 -2.40 -12.27 2.66
CA ALA A 282 -2.42 -10.96 3.30
C ALA A 282 -3.53 -10.07 2.74
N TRP A 283 -3.74 -10.08 1.41
CA TRP A 283 -4.85 -9.39 0.76
C TRP A 283 -6.21 -9.84 1.31
N LYS A 284 -6.46 -11.14 1.32
CA LYS A 284 -7.71 -11.71 1.86
C LYS A 284 -7.92 -11.36 3.33
N ALA A 285 -6.86 -11.38 4.15
CA ALA A 285 -6.95 -10.99 5.55
C ALA A 285 -7.33 -9.49 5.69
N THR A 286 -6.76 -8.62 4.88
CA THR A 286 -7.08 -7.18 4.88
C THR A 286 -8.54 -6.95 4.46
N VAL A 287 -9.01 -7.59 3.40
CA VAL A 287 -10.41 -7.50 2.95
C VAL A 287 -11.37 -8.03 4.01
N ALA A 288 -11.01 -9.11 4.71
CA ALA A 288 -11.82 -9.68 5.80
C ALA A 288 -11.94 -8.69 6.97
N LEU A 289 -10.86 -8.03 7.39
CA LEU A 289 -10.87 -7.02 8.45
C LEU A 289 -11.75 -5.80 8.09
N LEU A 290 -11.74 -5.38 6.83
CA LEU A 290 -12.62 -4.31 6.37
C LEU A 290 -14.09 -4.75 6.36
N ASN A 291 -14.37 -5.91 5.80
CA ASN A 291 -15.73 -6.44 5.69
C ASN A 291 -16.35 -6.79 7.06
N SER A 292 -15.54 -7.16 8.06
CA SER A 292 -16.01 -7.36 9.45
C SER A 292 -16.26 -6.07 10.22
N GLY A 293 -15.79 -4.92 9.70
CA GLY A 293 -15.84 -3.62 10.40
C GLY A 293 -14.74 -3.44 11.47
N GLU A 294 -13.81 -4.38 11.60
CA GLU A 294 -12.67 -4.27 12.52
C GLU A 294 -11.61 -3.26 12.04
N LEU A 295 -11.60 -2.97 10.75
CA LEU A 295 -10.70 -2.01 10.12
C LEU A 295 -11.49 -0.92 9.41
N ASP A 296 -11.30 0.32 9.84
CA ASP A 296 -11.76 1.52 9.13
C ASP A 296 -10.53 2.40 8.82
N LEU A 297 -10.39 2.78 7.55
CA LEU A 297 -9.29 3.58 7.01
C LEU A 297 -9.77 4.90 6.40
N THR A 298 -11.04 5.24 6.56
CA THR A 298 -11.69 6.42 5.95
C THR A 298 -10.92 7.72 6.26
N PHE A 299 -10.39 7.84 7.49
CA PHE A 299 -9.67 9.04 7.95
C PHE A 299 -8.36 9.31 7.19
N LEU A 300 -7.81 8.30 6.49
CA LEU A 300 -6.53 8.42 5.80
C LEU A 300 -6.63 9.09 4.43
N VAL A 301 -7.79 9.11 3.77
CA VAL A 301 -7.95 9.84 2.49
C VAL A 301 -8.26 11.30 2.79
N THR A 302 -7.23 12.15 2.71
CA THR A 302 -7.31 13.56 3.11
C THR A 302 -7.55 14.53 1.96
N HIS A 303 -7.20 14.13 0.72
CA HIS A 303 -7.33 14.98 -0.47
C HIS A 303 -7.94 14.18 -1.60
N ARG A 304 -8.90 14.78 -2.29
CA ARG A 304 -9.56 14.21 -3.46
C ARG A 304 -9.54 15.20 -4.61
N PHE A 305 -9.29 14.67 -5.79
CA PHE A 305 -9.23 15.44 -7.02
C PHE A 305 -9.99 14.69 -8.11
N ALA A 306 -10.70 15.41 -8.97
CA ALA A 306 -11.16 14.83 -10.22
C ALA A 306 -9.96 14.40 -11.07
N LEU A 307 -10.11 13.38 -11.91
CA LEU A 307 -9.03 12.85 -12.73
C LEU A 307 -8.39 13.93 -13.63
N GLU A 308 -9.21 14.89 -14.11
CA GLU A 308 -8.77 16.04 -14.91
C GLU A 308 -7.82 16.97 -14.15
N LYS A 309 -7.85 16.94 -12.82
CA LYS A 309 -6.98 17.73 -11.93
C LYS A 309 -5.71 16.98 -11.49
N PHE A 310 -5.28 16.01 -12.30
CA PHE A 310 -4.13 15.17 -11.96
C PHE A 310 -2.85 15.96 -11.64
N ALA A 311 -2.62 17.10 -12.29
CA ALA A 311 -1.46 17.94 -12.01
C ALA A 311 -1.52 18.54 -10.59
N GLU A 312 -2.71 18.95 -10.12
CA GLU A 312 -2.93 19.44 -8.75
C GLU A 312 -2.72 18.30 -7.74
N ALA A 313 -3.19 17.08 -8.04
CA ALA A 313 -3.01 15.90 -7.18
C ALA A 313 -1.53 15.49 -7.06
N ILE A 314 -0.78 15.48 -8.16
CA ILE A 314 0.66 15.21 -8.17
C ILE A 314 1.38 16.28 -7.33
N HIS A 315 1.09 17.55 -7.54
CA HIS A 315 1.67 18.62 -6.76
C HIS A 315 1.34 18.50 -5.26
N ALA A 316 0.10 18.14 -4.91
CA ALA A 316 -0.30 17.92 -3.52
C ALA A 316 0.46 16.73 -2.90
N LEU A 317 0.75 15.66 -3.66
CA LEU A 317 1.56 14.54 -3.17
C LEU A 317 3.00 14.97 -2.85
N GLU A 318 3.57 15.90 -3.61
CA GLU A 318 4.92 16.41 -3.40
C GLU A 318 5.01 17.43 -2.26
N SER A 319 4.01 18.33 -2.14
CA SER A 319 4.16 19.58 -1.40
C SER A 319 3.03 19.94 -0.44
N ALA A 320 1.90 19.20 -0.38
CA ALA A 320 0.82 19.56 0.53
C ALA A 320 1.29 19.57 1.98
N PRO A 321 0.85 20.57 2.79
CA PRO A 321 1.19 20.63 4.20
C PRO A 321 0.54 19.47 4.97
N ALA A 322 1.06 19.18 6.16
CA ALA A 322 0.39 18.28 7.10
C ALA A 322 -0.87 18.96 7.72
N PRO A 323 -1.95 18.20 8.04
CA PRO A 323 -2.02 16.74 7.95
C PRO A 323 -2.22 16.24 6.50
N ARG A 324 -1.40 15.31 6.07
CA ARG A 324 -1.49 14.68 4.77
C ARG A 324 -1.44 13.16 4.88
N GLY A 325 -2.55 12.52 4.59
CA GLY A 325 -2.67 11.08 4.40
C GLY A 325 -2.57 10.70 2.92
N LYS A 326 -3.51 9.90 2.43
CA LYS A 326 -3.61 9.50 1.03
C LYS A 326 -4.30 10.59 0.21
N ILE A 327 -3.76 10.82 -0.98
CA ILE A 327 -4.38 11.59 -2.05
C ILE A 327 -5.06 10.60 -2.99
N ALA A 328 -6.23 10.94 -3.53
CA ALA A 328 -6.96 10.07 -4.43
C ALA A 328 -7.62 10.84 -5.58
N PHE A 329 -7.75 10.15 -6.71
CA PHE A 329 -8.58 10.57 -7.84
C PHE A 329 -10.00 10.03 -7.68
N GLU A 330 -10.99 10.90 -7.81
CA GLU A 330 -12.39 10.52 -8.02
C GLU A 330 -12.58 10.23 -9.51
N ILE A 331 -12.96 8.99 -9.84
CA ILE A 331 -13.14 8.53 -11.21
C ILE A 331 -14.64 8.40 -11.48
N GLY A 332 -15.12 9.11 -12.51
CA GLY A 332 -16.48 8.95 -13.01
C GLY A 332 -17.59 9.19 -11.97
N GLN A 333 -18.03 10.43 -11.82
CA GLN A 333 -19.39 10.75 -11.37
C GLN A 333 -20.28 11.03 -12.57
#